data_50d23fc6c6586bf30e664c304f261832
#
_entry.id   50d23fc6c6586bf30e664c304f261832
#
_cell.length_a   1.000
_cell.length_b   1.000
_cell.length_c   1.000
_cell.angle_alpha   90.00
_cell.angle_beta   90.00
_cell.angle_gamma   90.00
#
_symmetry.space_group_name_H-M   'P 1'
#
loop_
_entity.id
_entity.type
_entity.pdbx_description
1 polymer ?
#
loop_
_entity_poly.entity_id
_entity_poly.type
_entity_poly.pdbx_seq_one_letter_code
_entity_poly.pdbx_strand_id
1 'polypeptide(L)'
;MANSFIKPDKIVRQALGLLQREIILPNVVWRYGEADFAGAADDTVTLRVPAVLTARDRALRATTALVADDIAEQSVPVVLAKHPYHLGNITDAQLTLDIVDFGEQVQMPQMRAVAEKLEGYIATALSSATYTNVREFNTGDPYASLITARRLLNDANVPMGDRFFVMGSQIETELLNDDKVQQVQSFGTDSAFREASLGRLYGFTLVTSNAIDPNAAYAMHRTAVAFANVAPQVPAGATAGARAASDGLALTWIRDYDPTYTQDRSLVHSFAGATAVTDPETDKVVRAVKFTNTLSS
;
A
#
# COMPACT_ATOMS: atom_id res chain seq x y z
N MET A 1 -7.34 -46.07 -6.11
CA MET A 1 -6.74 -44.85 -6.64
C MET A 1 -6.53 -43.90 -5.49
N ALA A 2 -5.31 -43.48 -5.22
CA ALA A 2 -4.99 -42.59 -4.12
C ALA A 2 -5.43 -41.17 -4.51
N ASN A 3 -6.32 -40.57 -3.73
CA ASN A 3 -6.72 -39.17 -3.91
C ASN A 3 -5.50 -38.29 -3.63
N SER A 4 -5.00 -37.61 -4.62
CA SER A 4 -3.93 -36.63 -4.48
C SER A 4 -4.54 -35.27 -4.18
N PHE A 5 -4.64 -34.94 -2.88
CA PHE A 5 -5.03 -33.59 -2.49
C PHE A 5 -3.85 -32.63 -2.62
N ILE A 6 -4.07 -31.49 -3.25
CA ILE A 6 -3.07 -30.41 -3.29
C ILE A 6 -2.93 -29.89 -1.85
N LYS A 7 -1.69 -29.76 -1.36
CA LYS A 7 -1.44 -29.26 -0.01
C LYS A 7 -2.00 -27.84 0.14
N PRO A 8 -2.70 -27.50 1.24
CA PRO A 8 -3.28 -26.18 1.50
C PRO A 8 -2.28 -25.04 1.30
N ASP A 9 -1.04 -25.21 1.74
CA ASP A 9 0.04 -24.22 1.56
C ASP A 9 0.30 -23.84 0.11
N LYS A 10 0.18 -24.80 -0.82
CA LYS A 10 0.41 -24.53 -2.23
C LYS A 10 -0.70 -23.69 -2.83
N ILE A 11 -1.95 -23.94 -2.44
CA ILE A 11 -3.13 -23.17 -2.89
C ILE A 11 -3.03 -21.74 -2.39
N VAL A 12 -2.73 -21.53 -1.10
CA VAL A 12 -2.61 -20.19 -0.50
C VAL A 12 -1.48 -19.39 -1.18
N ARG A 13 -0.32 -20.00 -1.42
CA ARG A 13 0.79 -19.33 -2.12
C ARG A 13 0.44 -18.98 -3.56
N GLN A 14 -0.26 -19.84 -4.27
CA GLN A 14 -0.68 -19.60 -5.65
C GLN A 14 -1.71 -18.47 -5.72
N ALA A 15 -2.71 -18.48 -4.84
CA ALA A 15 -3.71 -17.43 -4.75
C ALA A 15 -3.08 -16.08 -4.35
N LEU A 16 -2.17 -16.07 -3.38
CA LEU A 16 -1.44 -14.86 -2.99
C LEU A 16 -0.60 -14.30 -4.14
N GLY A 17 0.06 -15.17 -4.93
CA GLY A 17 0.81 -14.76 -6.12
C GLY A 17 -0.06 -14.11 -7.21
N LEU A 18 -1.31 -14.56 -7.38
CA LEU A 18 -2.26 -13.93 -8.29
C LEU A 18 -2.74 -12.58 -7.77
N LEU A 19 -2.96 -12.47 -6.45
CA LEU A 19 -3.36 -11.22 -5.81
C LEU A 19 -2.29 -10.14 -5.88
N GLN A 20 -1.02 -10.51 -5.79
CA GLN A 20 0.09 -9.55 -5.91
C GLN A 20 0.11 -8.79 -7.23
N ARG A 21 -0.44 -9.35 -8.30
CA ARG A 21 -0.57 -8.68 -9.60
C ARG A 21 -1.69 -7.64 -9.63
N GLU A 22 -2.71 -7.79 -8.78
CA GLU A 22 -3.87 -6.90 -8.70
C GLU A 22 -3.73 -5.84 -7.59
N ILE A 23 -2.94 -6.13 -6.54
CA ILE A 23 -2.69 -5.21 -5.42
C ILE A 23 -1.47 -4.35 -5.72
N ILE A 24 -1.67 -3.06 -5.84
CA ILE A 24 -0.63 -2.13 -6.27
C ILE A 24 -0.12 -1.28 -5.12
N LEU A 25 -1.01 -0.74 -4.28
CA LEU A 25 -0.63 0.21 -3.22
C LEU A 25 0.36 -0.35 -2.20
N PRO A 26 0.26 -1.61 -1.72
CA PRO A 26 1.26 -2.16 -0.80
C PRO A 26 2.69 -2.18 -1.36
N ASN A 27 2.86 -2.19 -2.69
CA ASN A 27 4.17 -2.20 -3.32
C ASN A 27 4.85 -0.83 -3.38
N VAL A 28 4.08 0.26 -3.24
CA VAL A 28 4.57 1.63 -3.34
C VAL A 28 4.75 2.32 -1.99
N VAL A 29 4.43 1.65 -0.87
CA VAL A 29 4.56 2.17 0.49
C VAL A 29 5.65 1.44 1.29
N TRP A 30 6.04 1.99 2.44
CA TRP A 30 6.95 1.32 3.37
C TRP A 30 6.22 0.22 4.12
N ARG A 31 6.77 -1.00 4.10
CA ARG A 31 6.11 -2.20 4.64
C ARG A 31 6.81 -2.74 5.87
N TYR A 32 6.01 -3.15 6.85
CA TYR A 32 6.43 -3.91 8.02
C TYR A 32 5.76 -5.29 8.01
N GLY A 33 6.55 -6.32 8.24
CA GLY A 33 6.10 -7.72 8.26
C GLY A 33 6.08 -8.31 9.67
N GLU A 34 5.81 -9.62 9.77
CA GLU A 34 5.73 -10.36 11.03
C GLU A 34 7.00 -10.23 11.89
N ALA A 35 8.19 -10.22 11.26
CA ALA A 35 9.45 -10.14 11.97
C ALA A 35 9.61 -8.82 12.77
N ASP A 36 9.03 -7.74 12.29
CA ASP A 36 9.11 -6.42 12.93
C ASP A 36 8.23 -6.33 14.18
N PHE A 37 7.20 -7.18 14.26
CA PHE A 37 6.26 -7.26 15.39
C PHE A 37 6.62 -8.35 16.40
N ALA A 38 7.61 -9.18 16.12
CA ALA A 38 8.05 -10.22 17.05
C ALA A 38 8.62 -9.60 18.33
N GLY A 39 7.89 -9.74 19.42
CA GLY A 39 8.26 -9.16 20.73
C GLY A 39 7.89 -7.67 20.90
N ALA A 40 7.13 -7.08 19.96
CA ALA A 40 6.58 -5.75 20.15
C ALA A 40 5.51 -5.74 21.26
N ALA A 41 5.55 -4.73 22.12
CA ALA A 41 4.49 -4.49 23.08
C ALA A 41 3.31 -3.80 22.38
N ASP A 42 2.09 -4.17 22.78
CA ASP A 42 0.85 -3.51 22.34
C ASP A 42 0.60 -3.50 20.81
N ASP A 43 1.04 -4.54 20.08
CA ASP A 43 0.84 -4.67 18.63
C ASP A 43 1.30 -3.44 17.83
N THR A 44 2.33 -2.74 18.34
CA THR A 44 2.81 -1.47 17.79
C THR A 44 4.29 -1.55 17.44
N VAL A 45 4.62 -1.17 16.21
CA VAL A 45 6.01 -0.89 15.80
C VAL A 45 6.20 0.62 15.72
N THR A 46 7.26 1.10 16.33
CA THR A 46 7.59 2.52 16.36
C THR A 46 8.60 2.85 15.27
N LEU A 47 8.18 3.66 14.30
CA LEU A 47 9.07 4.22 13.29
C LEU A 47 9.78 5.44 13.89
N ARG A 48 11.13 5.42 13.92
CA ARG A 48 11.92 6.57 14.31
C ARG A 48 12.10 7.52 13.13
N VAL A 49 11.76 8.78 13.34
CA VAL A 49 12.05 9.87 12.41
C VAL A 49 13.24 10.64 12.98
N PRO A 50 14.41 10.65 12.30
CA PRO A 50 15.59 11.37 12.77
C PRO A 50 15.31 12.86 12.91
N ALA A 51 15.91 13.48 13.93
CA ALA A 51 15.86 14.92 14.11
C ALA A 51 16.57 15.64 12.95
N VAL A 52 16.00 16.74 12.49
CA VAL A 52 16.63 17.64 11.52
C VAL A 52 17.48 18.65 12.32
N LEU A 53 18.79 18.60 12.13
CA LEU A 53 19.73 19.48 12.83
C LEU A 53 20.27 20.53 11.88
N THR A 54 20.42 21.75 12.38
CA THR A 54 21.02 22.87 11.62
C THR A 54 22.44 23.12 12.09
N ALA A 55 23.41 23.09 11.17
CA ALA A 55 24.77 23.44 11.47
C ALA A 55 24.91 24.95 11.71
N ARG A 56 25.72 25.32 12.69
CA ARG A 56 26.03 26.71 13.02
C ARG A 56 27.49 27.01 12.70
N ASP A 57 27.73 28.20 12.20
CA ASP A 57 29.07 28.68 11.92
C ASP A 57 29.60 29.57 13.03
N ARG A 58 30.89 29.42 13.32
CA ARG A 58 31.62 30.28 14.22
C ARG A 58 32.91 30.70 13.52
N ALA A 59 33.28 31.99 13.62
CA ALA A 59 34.54 32.46 13.08
C ALA A 59 35.73 31.67 13.65
N LEU A 60 36.72 31.35 12.79
CA LEU A 60 37.82 30.43 13.12
C LEU A 60 38.59 30.80 14.40
N ARG A 61 38.69 32.11 14.74
CA ARG A 61 39.42 32.64 15.91
C ARG A 61 38.48 33.23 16.98
N ALA A 62 37.18 32.95 16.93
CA ALA A 62 36.26 33.43 17.93
C ALA A 62 36.47 32.71 19.26
N THR A 63 36.35 33.43 20.38
CA THR A 63 36.46 32.91 21.74
C THR A 63 35.11 32.69 22.41
N THR A 64 34.00 32.94 21.70
CA THR A 64 32.64 32.69 22.21
C THR A 64 32.38 31.21 22.39
N ALA A 65 31.59 30.82 23.38
CA ALA A 65 31.19 29.42 23.59
C ALA A 65 30.37 28.89 22.40
N LEU A 66 30.49 27.58 22.12
CA LEU A 66 29.60 26.89 21.19
C LEU A 66 28.22 26.74 21.82
N VAL A 67 27.18 26.89 21.02
CA VAL A 67 25.80 26.67 21.46
C VAL A 67 25.44 25.21 21.12
N ALA A 68 25.03 24.46 22.15
CA ALA A 68 24.50 23.12 21.99
C ALA A 68 23.00 23.19 21.68
N ASP A 69 22.55 22.38 20.74
CA ASP A 69 21.14 22.20 20.44
C ASP A 69 20.67 20.85 21.00
N ASP A 70 19.46 20.81 21.54
CA ASP A 70 18.83 19.55 21.97
C ASP A 70 18.42 18.71 20.76
N ILE A 71 18.75 17.42 20.80
CA ILE A 71 18.38 16.48 19.76
C ILE A 71 17.09 15.80 20.19
N ALA A 72 15.98 16.17 19.54
CA ALA A 72 14.68 15.52 19.74
C ALA A 72 14.36 14.61 18.55
N GLU A 73 14.36 13.29 18.78
CA GLU A 73 13.84 12.31 17.82
C GLU A 73 12.33 12.20 17.96
N GLN A 74 11.63 11.98 16.84
CA GLN A 74 10.22 11.64 16.88
C GLN A 74 9.96 10.19 16.54
N SER A 75 8.84 9.71 17.04
CA SER A 75 8.37 8.37 16.78
C SER A 75 6.96 8.39 16.18
N VAL A 76 6.78 7.70 15.07
CA VAL A 76 5.47 7.47 14.45
C VAL A 76 5.05 6.04 14.76
N PRO A 77 3.97 5.81 15.54
CA PRO A 77 3.50 4.46 15.83
C PRO A 77 2.77 3.87 14.62
N VAL A 78 3.12 2.65 14.24
CA VAL A 78 2.38 1.82 13.28
C VAL A 78 1.70 0.71 14.05
N VAL A 79 0.39 0.83 14.22
CA VAL A 79 -0.42 -0.09 15.05
C VAL A 79 -1.18 -1.07 14.18
N LEU A 80 -1.16 -2.36 14.53
CA LEU A 80 -2.02 -3.39 13.95
C LEU A 80 -3.46 -3.27 14.48
N ALA A 81 -4.17 -2.24 14.05
CA ALA A 81 -5.50 -1.88 14.59
C ALA A 81 -6.67 -2.53 13.84
N LYS A 82 -6.42 -3.22 12.72
CA LYS A 82 -7.47 -3.76 11.85
C LYS A 82 -7.31 -5.26 11.66
N HIS A 83 -8.45 -5.95 11.64
CA HIS A 83 -8.54 -7.38 11.38
C HIS A 83 -9.48 -7.62 10.18
N PRO A 84 -9.00 -7.45 8.94
CA PRO A 84 -9.79 -7.80 7.77
C PRO A 84 -9.98 -9.32 7.70
N TYR A 85 -11.20 -9.75 7.45
CA TYR A 85 -11.55 -11.16 7.31
C TYR A 85 -12.71 -11.36 6.34
N HIS A 86 -12.78 -12.56 5.79
CA HIS A 86 -13.94 -13.08 5.09
C HIS A 86 -14.20 -14.51 5.58
N LEU A 87 -15.41 -14.75 6.08
CA LEU A 87 -15.88 -16.06 6.53
C LEU A 87 -16.98 -16.52 5.58
N GLY A 88 -16.79 -17.68 4.96
CA GLY A 88 -17.79 -18.35 4.14
C GLY A 88 -18.24 -19.66 4.79
N ASN A 89 -19.55 -19.89 4.88
CA ASN A 89 -20.14 -21.16 5.28
C ASN A 89 -20.59 -21.91 4.01
N ILE A 90 -20.20 -23.17 3.90
CA ILE A 90 -20.44 -24.03 2.75
C ILE A 90 -21.09 -25.30 3.26
N THR A 91 -22.33 -25.56 2.84
CA THR A 91 -23.05 -26.76 3.23
C THR A 91 -22.48 -28.01 2.54
N ASP A 92 -22.67 -29.19 3.15
CA ASP A 92 -22.22 -30.46 2.58
C ASP A 92 -22.83 -30.72 1.20
N ALA A 93 -24.06 -30.23 0.98
CA ALA A 93 -24.73 -30.31 -0.33
C ALA A 93 -24.00 -29.45 -1.39
N GLN A 94 -23.66 -28.21 -1.06
CA GLN A 94 -22.90 -27.32 -1.95
C GLN A 94 -21.50 -27.86 -2.24
N LEU A 95 -20.83 -28.41 -1.22
CA LEU A 95 -19.50 -28.99 -1.39
C LEU A 95 -19.52 -30.22 -2.30
N THR A 96 -20.60 -31.02 -2.23
CA THR A 96 -20.71 -32.29 -2.97
C THR A 96 -21.27 -32.11 -4.38
N LEU A 97 -22.19 -31.17 -4.58
CA LEU A 97 -22.98 -31.07 -5.79
C LEU A 97 -22.62 -29.85 -6.66
N ASP A 98 -22.21 -28.73 -6.03
CA ASP A 98 -22.08 -27.46 -6.72
C ASP A 98 -20.60 -27.02 -6.92
N ILE A 99 -19.71 -27.40 -6.01
CA ILE A 99 -18.31 -26.96 -6.02
C ILE A 99 -17.45 -27.99 -6.76
N VAL A 100 -16.92 -27.58 -7.92
CA VAL A 100 -16.00 -28.39 -8.70
C VAL A 100 -14.55 -28.15 -8.27
N ASP A 101 -14.16 -26.90 -8.04
CA ASP A 101 -12.85 -26.50 -7.53
C ASP A 101 -13.00 -25.53 -6.37
N PHE A 102 -12.70 -26.01 -5.17
CA PHE A 102 -12.79 -25.23 -3.95
C PHE A 102 -11.78 -24.05 -3.95
N GLY A 103 -10.62 -24.24 -4.55
CA GLY A 103 -9.59 -23.19 -4.65
C GLY A 103 -10.06 -22.00 -5.48
N GLU A 104 -10.53 -22.27 -6.66
CA GLU A 104 -10.96 -21.23 -7.61
C GLU A 104 -12.29 -20.58 -7.22
N GLN A 105 -13.27 -21.40 -6.77
CA GLN A 105 -14.63 -20.92 -6.54
C GLN A 105 -14.84 -20.29 -5.16
N VAL A 106 -14.04 -20.67 -4.16
CA VAL A 106 -14.21 -20.20 -2.77
C VAL A 106 -12.99 -19.43 -2.26
N GLN A 107 -11.79 -20.04 -2.32
CA GLN A 107 -10.62 -19.44 -1.68
C GLN A 107 -10.12 -18.19 -2.42
N MET A 108 -10.03 -18.20 -3.75
CA MET A 108 -9.57 -17.05 -4.51
C MET A 108 -10.45 -15.80 -4.31
N PRO A 109 -11.79 -15.87 -4.43
CA PRO A 109 -12.65 -14.72 -4.12
C PRO A 109 -12.52 -14.21 -2.69
N GLN A 110 -12.37 -15.12 -1.70
CA GLN A 110 -12.17 -14.74 -0.31
C GLN A 110 -10.85 -13.99 -0.10
N MET A 111 -9.77 -14.50 -0.68
CA MET A 111 -8.45 -13.86 -0.61
C MET A 111 -8.45 -12.50 -1.28
N ARG A 112 -9.10 -12.40 -2.46
CA ARG A 112 -9.25 -11.12 -3.17
C ARG A 112 -10.00 -10.09 -2.34
N ALA A 113 -11.09 -10.46 -1.70
CA ALA A 113 -11.87 -9.56 -0.86
C ALA A 113 -11.06 -9.02 0.34
N VAL A 114 -10.25 -9.88 0.99
CA VAL A 114 -9.37 -9.44 2.08
C VAL A 114 -8.25 -8.55 1.56
N ALA A 115 -7.68 -8.86 0.41
CA ALA A 115 -6.62 -8.10 -0.22
C ALA A 115 -7.08 -6.70 -0.67
N GLU A 116 -8.24 -6.58 -1.29
CA GLU A 116 -8.87 -5.29 -1.63
C GLU A 116 -9.11 -4.44 -0.36
N LYS A 117 -9.47 -5.09 0.75
CA LYS A 117 -9.63 -4.40 2.04
C LYS A 117 -8.31 -3.90 2.60
N LEU A 118 -7.21 -4.66 2.45
CA LEU A 118 -5.87 -4.24 2.84
C LEU A 118 -5.40 -3.03 2.03
N GLU A 119 -5.62 -3.04 0.73
CA GLU A 119 -5.33 -1.89 -0.14
C GLU A 119 -6.16 -0.66 0.25
N GLY A 120 -7.44 -0.85 0.60
CA GLY A 120 -8.33 0.19 1.07
C GLY A 120 -7.85 0.88 2.36
N TYR A 121 -7.11 0.20 3.25
CA TYR A 121 -6.53 0.85 4.43
C TYR A 121 -5.41 1.82 4.05
N ILE A 122 -4.59 1.48 3.07
CA ILE A 122 -3.55 2.38 2.55
C ILE A 122 -4.19 3.59 1.87
N ALA A 123 -5.22 3.36 1.04
CA ALA A 123 -5.98 4.42 0.40
C ALA A 123 -6.64 5.37 1.43
N THR A 124 -7.18 4.82 2.52
CA THR A 124 -7.73 5.60 3.63
C THR A 124 -6.66 6.42 4.34
N ALA A 125 -5.48 5.83 4.61
CA ALA A 125 -4.37 6.56 5.23
C ALA A 125 -3.90 7.72 4.33
N LEU A 126 -3.84 7.52 3.00
CA LEU A 126 -3.53 8.58 2.05
C LEU A 126 -4.61 9.67 2.01
N SER A 127 -5.88 9.31 1.96
CA SER A 127 -6.97 10.29 1.82
C SER A 127 -7.20 11.13 3.08
N SER A 128 -7.07 10.53 4.27
CA SER A 128 -7.31 11.16 5.57
C SER A 128 -6.14 11.97 6.11
N ALA A 129 -4.94 11.78 5.57
CA ALA A 129 -3.75 12.48 6.03
C ALA A 129 -3.82 13.99 5.75
N THR A 130 -3.21 14.77 6.64
CA THR A 130 -3.01 16.21 6.45
C THR A 130 -1.68 16.44 5.74
N TYR A 131 -1.70 17.08 4.58
CA TYR A 131 -0.52 17.33 3.76
C TYR A 131 -0.03 18.77 3.93
N THR A 132 1.29 18.97 3.87
CA THR A 132 1.88 20.30 3.78
C THR A 132 1.55 20.97 2.44
N ASN A 133 1.52 20.18 1.37
CA ASN A 133 1.24 20.66 0.03
C ASN A 133 0.01 19.96 -0.54
N VAL A 134 -1.08 20.71 -0.70
CA VAL A 134 -2.27 20.32 -1.46
C VAL A 134 -2.38 21.23 -2.66
N ARG A 135 -2.55 20.67 -3.86
CA ARG A 135 -2.62 21.41 -5.13
C ARG A 135 -3.79 20.91 -5.97
N GLU A 136 -4.29 21.79 -6.80
CA GLU A 136 -5.20 21.41 -7.87
C GLU A 136 -4.42 20.75 -9.01
N PHE A 137 -4.97 19.68 -9.57
CA PHE A 137 -4.39 19.02 -10.73
C PHE A 137 -4.67 19.86 -11.98
N ASN A 138 -3.62 20.16 -12.73
CA ASN A 138 -3.76 20.97 -13.94
C ASN A 138 -4.17 20.08 -15.11
N THR A 139 -5.45 20.08 -15.44
CA THR A 139 -6.01 19.31 -16.56
C THR A 139 -5.62 19.87 -17.93
N GLY A 140 -5.30 21.18 -18.03
CA GLY A 140 -4.82 21.79 -19.28
C GLY A 140 -3.35 21.48 -19.61
N ASP A 141 -2.53 21.16 -18.61
CA ASP A 141 -1.18 20.61 -18.76
C ASP A 141 -0.90 19.62 -17.62
N PRO A 142 -1.35 18.36 -17.76
CA PRO A 142 -1.18 17.34 -16.72
C PRO A 142 0.25 17.12 -16.28
N TYR A 143 1.21 17.27 -17.21
CA TYR A 143 2.64 17.09 -16.93
C TYR A 143 3.23 18.23 -16.08
N ALA A 144 2.67 19.44 -16.16
CA ALA A 144 3.04 20.53 -15.26
C ALA A 144 2.78 20.20 -13.79
N SER A 145 1.76 19.38 -13.52
CA SER A 145 1.47 18.90 -12.16
C SER A 145 2.59 17.98 -11.63
N LEU A 146 3.12 17.07 -12.46
CA LEU A 146 4.25 16.21 -12.09
C LEU A 146 5.55 17.03 -11.86
N ILE A 147 5.81 18.02 -12.71
CA ILE A 147 6.96 18.91 -12.57
C ILE A 147 6.84 19.72 -11.27
N THR A 148 5.64 20.23 -10.97
CA THR A 148 5.36 20.96 -9.72
C THR A 148 5.54 20.05 -8.50
N ALA A 149 5.02 18.81 -8.53
CA ALA A 149 5.22 17.82 -7.47
C ALA A 149 6.72 17.56 -7.23
N ARG A 150 7.50 17.38 -8.31
CA ARG A 150 8.94 17.16 -8.21
C ARG A 150 9.63 18.34 -7.53
N ARG A 151 9.29 19.57 -7.91
CA ARG A 151 9.84 20.78 -7.30
C ARG A 151 9.53 20.82 -5.80
N LEU A 152 8.25 20.65 -5.41
CA LEU A 152 7.82 20.70 -4.01
C LEU A 152 8.49 19.64 -3.15
N LEU A 153 8.70 18.41 -3.67
CA LEU A 153 9.41 17.37 -2.94
C LEU A 153 10.92 17.64 -2.85
N ASN A 154 11.52 18.31 -3.86
CA ASN A 154 12.91 18.73 -3.80
C ASN A 154 13.10 19.87 -2.79
N ASP A 155 12.20 20.86 -2.78
CA ASP A 155 12.22 21.98 -1.83
C ASP A 155 12.10 21.45 -0.37
N ALA A 156 11.39 20.33 -0.17
CA ALA A 156 11.29 19.64 1.10
C ALA A 156 12.44 18.65 1.39
N ASN A 157 13.50 18.62 0.58
CA ASN A 157 14.65 17.72 0.70
C ASN A 157 14.30 16.22 0.73
N VAL A 158 13.17 15.82 0.12
CA VAL A 158 12.79 14.42 0.01
C VAL A 158 13.72 13.70 -0.98
N PRO A 159 14.23 12.49 -0.68
CA PRO A 159 15.10 11.74 -1.59
C PRO A 159 14.50 11.57 -2.99
N MET A 160 15.36 11.60 -4.03
CA MET A 160 14.90 11.49 -5.44
C MET A 160 14.59 10.05 -5.87
N GLY A 161 15.10 9.06 -5.13
CA GLY A 161 14.78 7.65 -5.36
C GLY A 161 13.37 7.31 -4.85
N ASP A 162 12.85 6.18 -5.27
CA ASP A 162 11.60 5.59 -4.76
C ASP A 162 10.41 6.57 -4.66
N ARG A 163 10.28 7.45 -5.67
CA ARG A 163 9.16 8.36 -5.80
C ARG A 163 8.09 7.75 -6.70
N PHE A 164 6.87 7.76 -6.22
CA PHE A 164 5.69 7.27 -6.91
C PHE A 164 4.68 8.39 -7.11
N PHE A 165 3.98 8.32 -8.22
CA PHE A 165 2.81 9.14 -8.49
C PHE A 165 1.61 8.21 -8.57
N VAL A 166 0.87 8.10 -7.47
CA VAL A 166 -0.31 7.24 -7.34
C VAL A 166 -1.52 8.07 -7.73
N MET A 167 -2.28 7.59 -8.70
CA MET A 167 -3.39 8.35 -9.29
C MET A 167 -4.66 7.52 -9.41
N GLY A 168 -5.80 8.21 -9.33
CA GLY A 168 -7.10 7.65 -9.65
C GLY A 168 -7.37 7.63 -11.16
N SER A 169 -8.40 6.91 -11.57
CA SER A 169 -8.72 6.64 -12.97
C SER A 169 -9.02 7.89 -13.80
N GLN A 170 -9.61 8.94 -13.21
CA GLN A 170 -9.88 10.18 -13.92
C GLN A 170 -8.59 10.93 -14.26
N ILE A 171 -7.66 11.03 -13.30
CA ILE A 171 -6.37 11.69 -13.51
C ILE A 171 -5.51 10.90 -14.51
N GLU A 172 -5.59 9.56 -14.50
CA GLU A 172 -4.96 8.73 -15.53
C GLU A 172 -5.49 9.07 -16.93
N THR A 173 -6.81 9.20 -17.06
CA THR A 173 -7.45 9.56 -18.33
C THR A 173 -6.95 10.91 -18.83
N GLU A 174 -6.83 11.91 -17.95
CA GLU A 174 -6.29 13.24 -18.32
C GLU A 174 -4.82 13.17 -18.78
N LEU A 175 -3.99 12.35 -18.12
CA LEU A 175 -2.61 12.11 -18.53
C LEU A 175 -2.51 11.41 -19.88
N LEU A 176 -3.38 10.46 -20.17
CA LEU A 176 -3.40 9.72 -21.45
C LEU A 176 -3.96 10.55 -22.60
N ASN A 177 -4.86 11.49 -22.33
CA ASN A 177 -5.45 12.37 -23.34
C ASN A 177 -4.56 13.53 -23.76
N ASP A 178 -3.43 13.78 -23.05
CA ASP A 178 -2.52 14.86 -23.41
C ASP A 178 -1.83 14.58 -24.76
N ASP A 179 -1.78 15.59 -25.62
CA ASP A 179 -1.17 15.53 -26.96
C ASP A 179 0.30 15.08 -26.94
N LYS A 180 1.02 15.30 -25.83
CA LYS A 180 2.42 14.87 -25.65
C LYS A 180 2.56 13.34 -25.60
N VAL A 181 1.55 12.63 -25.08
CA VAL A 181 1.52 11.15 -25.13
C VAL A 181 1.16 10.65 -26.53
N GLN A 182 0.27 11.37 -27.20
CA GLN A 182 -0.13 11.00 -28.57
C GLN A 182 1.00 11.21 -29.59
N GLN A 183 1.95 12.09 -29.30
CA GLN A 183 3.15 12.32 -30.11
C GLN A 183 4.32 11.35 -29.77
N VAL A 184 4.04 10.20 -29.20
CA VAL A 184 5.04 9.17 -28.77
C VAL A 184 5.97 8.67 -29.89
N GLN A 185 5.71 8.98 -31.14
CA GLN A 185 6.66 8.78 -32.22
C GLN A 185 8.04 9.44 -31.95
N SER A 186 8.10 10.44 -31.03
CA SER A 186 9.34 11.10 -30.64
C SER A 186 10.11 10.38 -29.52
N PHE A 187 9.53 9.42 -28.80
CA PHE A 187 10.13 8.75 -27.64
C PHE A 187 10.53 7.28 -27.85
N GLY A 188 10.31 6.72 -29.03
CA GLY A 188 10.92 5.46 -29.49
C GLY A 188 10.38 4.16 -28.85
N THR A 189 9.29 4.18 -28.09
CA THR A 189 8.69 2.98 -27.52
C THR A 189 7.16 2.96 -27.70
N ASP A 190 6.70 2.02 -28.53
CA ASP A 190 5.27 1.77 -28.83
C ASP A 190 4.44 1.27 -27.61
N SER A 191 5.10 0.98 -26.48
CA SER A 191 4.46 0.31 -25.33
C SER A 191 3.47 1.19 -24.59
N ALA A 192 3.74 2.50 -24.47
CA ALA A 192 2.85 3.41 -23.74
C ALA A 192 1.47 3.54 -24.43
N PHE A 193 1.45 3.51 -25.75
CA PHE A 193 0.21 3.64 -26.53
C PHE A 193 -0.59 2.32 -26.59
N ARG A 194 0.11 1.18 -26.66
CA ARG A 194 -0.54 -0.14 -26.78
C ARG A 194 -1.00 -0.70 -25.43
N GLU A 195 -0.27 -0.42 -24.37
CA GLU A 195 -0.49 -1.03 -23.06
C GLU A 195 -1.03 -0.05 -22.00
N ALA A 196 -1.26 1.24 -22.38
CA ALA A 196 -1.61 2.32 -21.47
C ALA A 196 -0.67 2.42 -20.23
N SER A 197 0.57 1.94 -20.39
CA SER A 197 1.58 1.95 -19.33
C SER A 197 2.41 3.22 -19.41
N LEU A 198 2.15 4.15 -18.51
CA LEU A 198 2.87 5.44 -18.45
C LEU A 198 4.30 5.31 -17.91
N GLY A 199 4.65 4.14 -17.31
CA GLY A 199 5.99 3.83 -16.87
C GLY A 199 6.56 4.82 -15.85
N ARG A 200 7.72 5.43 -16.17
CA ARG A 200 8.41 6.39 -15.30
C ARG A 200 8.56 7.74 -16.01
N LEU A 201 7.96 8.78 -15.42
CA LEU A 201 8.00 10.14 -15.95
C LEU A 201 8.47 11.13 -14.88
N TYR A 202 9.32 12.08 -15.28
CA TYR A 202 9.86 13.16 -14.42
C TYR A 202 10.43 12.67 -13.08
N GLY A 203 10.90 11.41 -13.02
CA GLY A 203 11.47 10.80 -11.83
C GLY A 203 10.46 10.10 -10.92
N PHE A 204 9.19 10.08 -11.29
CA PHE A 204 8.14 9.30 -10.62
C PHE A 204 7.85 8.01 -11.38
N THR A 205 7.62 6.93 -10.65
CA THR A 205 6.95 5.74 -11.18
C THR A 205 5.45 5.99 -11.09
N LEU A 206 4.78 5.97 -12.25
CA LEU A 206 3.34 6.21 -12.34
C LEU A 206 2.57 4.93 -12.03
N VAL A 207 1.58 5.03 -11.17
CA VAL A 207 0.81 3.90 -10.68
C VAL A 207 -0.65 4.31 -10.57
N THR A 208 -1.54 3.56 -11.23
CA THR A 208 -2.99 3.76 -11.13
C THR A 208 -3.57 2.80 -10.12
N SER A 209 -4.42 3.28 -9.23
CA SER A 209 -5.15 2.44 -8.28
C SER A 209 -6.62 2.84 -8.20
N ASN A 210 -7.49 1.85 -8.35
CA ASN A 210 -8.94 2.02 -8.19
C ASN A 210 -9.38 2.09 -6.71
N ALA A 211 -8.44 1.91 -5.77
CA ALA A 211 -8.72 2.03 -4.34
C ALA A 211 -8.75 3.48 -3.85
N ILE A 212 -8.19 4.43 -4.61
CA ILE A 212 -8.22 5.86 -4.31
C ILE A 212 -9.33 6.57 -5.07
N ASP A 213 -9.66 7.80 -4.63
CA ASP A 213 -10.63 8.64 -5.32
C ASP A 213 -10.19 8.86 -6.78
N PRO A 214 -11.06 8.66 -7.77
CA PRO A 214 -10.76 8.87 -9.19
C PRO A 214 -10.17 10.26 -9.49
N ASN A 215 -10.58 11.28 -8.74
CA ASN A 215 -10.15 12.67 -8.90
C ASN A 215 -8.96 13.05 -8.00
N ALA A 216 -8.33 12.11 -7.31
CA ALA A 216 -7.18 12.35 -6.45
C ALA A 216 -5.90 11.74 -7.02
N ALA A 217 -4.77 12.41 -6.79
CA ALA A 217 -3.44 11.82 -6.98
C ALA A 217 -2.49 12.22 -5.86
N TYR A 218 -1.51 11.35 -5.61
CA TYR A 218 -0.51 11.52 -4.57
C TYR A 218 0.89 11.33 -5.16
N ALA A 219 1.63 12.42 -5.27
CA ALA A 219 3.06 12.36 -5.57
C ALA A 219 3.81 12.13 -4.26
N MET A 220 4.37 10.96 -4.05
CA MET A 220 4.92 10.60 -2.76
C MET A 220 6.24 9.84 -2.85
N HIS A 221 7.05 9.95 -1.80
CA HIS A 221 8.15 9.04 -1.57
C HIS A 221 7.62 7.80 -0.81
N ARG A 222 8.22 6.64 -1.03
CA ARG A 222 7.84 5.36 -0.41
C ARG A 222 7.62 5.44 1.10
N THR A 223 8.40 6.26 1.80
CA THR A 223 8.33 6.44 3.26
C THR A 223 7.22 7.39 3.72
N ALA A 224 6.36 7.90 2.83
CA ALA A 224 5.25 8.77 3.21
C ALA A 224 4.13 8.04 3.93
N VAL A 225 3.98 6.74 3.69
CA VAL A 225 3.01 5.87 4.35
C VAL A 225 3.71 4.61 4.83
N ALA A 226 3.47 4.23 6.06
CA ALA A 226 3.88 2.97 6.66
C ALA A 226 2.68 2.01 6.70
N PHE A 227 2.87 0.82 6.17
CA PHE A 227 1.87 -0.24 6.15
C PHE A 227 2.40 -1.47 6.87
N ALA A 228 1.61 -2.00 7.80
CA ALA A 228 1.90 -3.21 8.54
C ALA A 228 0.89 -4.29 8.19
N ASN A 229 1.37 -5.50 7.94
CA ASN A 229 0.53 -6.64 7.66
C ASN A 229 1.14 -7.94 8.22
N VAL A 230 0.37 -8.65 9.04
CA VAL A 230 0.79 -9.87 9.73
C VAL A 230 -0.26 -10.95 9.57
N ALA A 231 0.16 -12.16 9.20
CA ALA A 231 -0.69 -13.35 9.16
C ALA A 231 -0.87 -13.92 10.57
N PRO A 232 -2.11 -14.03 11.09
CA PRO A 232 -2.38 -14.71 12.34
C PRO A 232 -1.90 -16.18 12.31
N GLN A 233 -1.61 -16.75 13.49
CA GLN A 233 -1.23 -18.15 13.59
C GLN A 233 -2.45 -19.04 13.36
N VAL A 234 -2.24 -20.20 12.70
CA VAL A 234 -3.28 -21.22 12.55
C VAL A 234 -3.49 -21.89 13.91
N PRO A 235 -4.71 -21.86 14.46
CA PRO A 235 -5.02 -22.53 15.73
C PRO A 235 -4.81 -24.05 15.63
N ALA A 236 -4.34 -24.67 16.71
CA ALA A 236 -4.12 -26.12 16.77
C ALA A 236 -5.39 -26.96 16.57
N GLY A 237 -6.57 -26.37 16.83
CA GLY A 237 -7.88 -27.03 16.64
C GLY A 237 -8.47 -26.91 15.24
N ALA A 238 -7.81 -26.21 14.31
CA ALA A 238 -8.31 -26.10 12.94
C ALA A 238 -8.10 -27.42 12.18
N THR A 239 -9.12 -27.85 11.43
CA THR A 239 -9.04 -29.09 10.62
C THR A 239 -8.01 -28.96 9.51
N ALA A 240 -7.92 -27.79 8.87
CA ALA A 240 -6.91 -27.43 7.90
C ALA A 240 -6.63 -25.92 7.98
N GLY A 241 -5.39 -25.53 7.73
CA GLY A 241 -5.03 -24.13 7.70
C GLY A 241 -3.66 -23.93 7.07
N ALA A 242 -3.46 -22.77 6.48
CA ALA A 242 -2.21 -22.39 5.87
C ALA A 242 -1.97 -20.89 6.04
N ARG A 243 -0.70 -20.53 6.22
CA ARG A 243 -0.22 -19.14 6.24
C ARG A 243 0.68 -18.90 5.03
N ALA A 244 0.49 -17.80 4.38
CA ALA A 244 1.42 -17.36 3.34
C ALA A 244 1.75 -15.89 3.54
N ALA A 245 3.02 -15.57 3.40
CA ALA A 245 3.53 -14.22 3.37
C ALA A 245 4.44 -14.06 2.16
N SER A 246 4.22 -13.03 1.36
CA SER A 246 5.05 -12.68 0.22
C SER A 246 4.95 -11.20 -0.04
N ASP A 247 6.11 -10.56 -0.29
CA ASP A 247 6.24 -9.13 -0.61
C ASP A 247 5.50 -8.18 0.37
N GLY A 248 5.50 -8.53 1.66
CA GLY A 248 4.86 -7.75 2.72
C GLY A 248 3.34 -7.88 2.80
N LEU A 249 2.75 -8.82 2.06
CA LEU A 249 1.36 -9.26 2.23
C LEU A 249 1.35 -10.62 2.91
N ALA A 250 0.58 -10.72 3.98
CA ALA A 250 0.47 -11.92 4.78
C ALA A 250 -1.00 -12.24 5.06
N LEU A 251 -1.42 -13.45 4.73
CA LEU A 251 -2.78 -13.95 4.89
C LEU A 251 -2.76 -15.30 5.56
N THR A 252 -3.78 -15.58 6.37
CA THR A 252 -4.05 -16.89 6.94
C THR A 252 -5.39 -17.39 6.43
N TRP A 253 -5.39 -18.62 5.94
CA TRP A 253 -6.60 -19.35 5.59
C TRP A 253 -6.79 -20.50 6.58
N ILE A 254 -8.04 -20.68 7.04
CA ILE A 254 -8.44 -21.73 7.96
C ILE A 254 -9.71 -22.39 7.42
N ARG A 255 -9.77 -23.71 7.47
CA ARG A 255 -10.97 -24.47 7.20
C ARG A 255 -11.30 -25.33 8.42
N ASP A 256 -12.56 -25.32 8.82
CA ASP A 256 -13.08 -26.06 9.95
C ASP A 256 -14.49 -26.57 9.63
N TYR A 257 -14.86 -27.73 10.19
CA TYR A 257 -16.18 -28.33 9.99
C TYR A 257 -17.06 -28.10 11.21
N ASP A 258 -18.27 -27.61 10.98
CA ASP A 258 -19.28 -27.45 12.02
C ASP A 258 -20.35 -28.56 11.90
N PRO A 259 -20.28 -29.60 12.74
CA PRO A 259 -21.23 -30.72 12.69
C PRO A 259 -22.65 -30.33 13.12
N THR A 260 -22.83 -29.23 13.84
CA THR A 260 -24.15 -28.76 14.29
C THR A 260 -25.02 -28.32 13.12
N TYR A 261 -24.39 -27.72 12.09
CA TYR A 261 -25.08 -27.20 10.91
C TYR A 261 -24.73 -27.95 9.63
N THR A 262 -23.96 -29.06 9.72
CA THR A 262 -23.45 -29.82 8.57
C THR A 262 -22.87 -28.94 7.49
N GLN A 263 -21.90 -28.10 7.88
CA GLN A 263 -21.27 -27.14 6.99
C GLN A 263 -19.79 -26.99 7.26
N ASP A 264 -19.01 -26.74 6.21
CA ASP A 264 -17.64 -26.29 6.27
C ASP A 264 -17.60 -24.76 6.45
N ARG A 265 -16.69 -24.30 7.28
CA ARG A 265 -16.36 -22.87 7.42
C ARG A 265 -15.00 -22.60 6.81
N SER A 266 -14.95 -21.71 5.85
CA SER A 266 -13.71 -21.23 5.25
C SER A 266 -13.46 -19.78 5.67
N LEU A 267 -12.37 -19.53 6.37
CA LEU A 267 -12.00 -18.22 6.89
C LEU A 267 -10.67 -17.78 6.26
N VAL A 268 -10.66 -16.62 5.64
CA VAL A 268 -9.43 -15.91 5.27
C VAL A 268 -9.34 -14.64 6.09
N HIS A 269 -8.20 -14.41 6.74
CA HIS A 269 -8.02 -13.24 7.59
C HIS A 269 -6.56 -12.78 7.70
N SER A 270 -6.37 -11.56 8.18
CA SER A 270 -5.07 -10.96 8.42
C SER A 270 -5.16 -9.89 9.51
N PHE A 271 -4.01 -9.47 10.06
CA PHE A 271 -3.91 -8.26 10.87
C PHE A 271 -3.22 -7.17 10.06
N ALA A 272 -3.73 -5.95 10.15
CA ALA A 272 -3.19 -4.86 9.37
C ALA A 272 -3.28 -3.50 10.06
N GLY A 273 -2.41 -2.59 9.63
CA GLY A 273 -2.43 -1.20 9.99
C GLY A 273 -1.77 -0.34 8.92
N ALA A 274 -2.26 0.85 8.70
CA ALA A 274 -1.66 1.82 7.80
C ALA A 274 -1.65 3.20 8.46
N THR A 275 -0.50 3.86 8.44
CA THR A 275 -0.31 5.18 9.05
C THR A 275 0.46 6.08 8.11
N ALA A 276 -0.02 7.30 7.87
CA ALA A 276 0.73 8.32 7.16
C ALA A 276 1.84 8.87 8.08
N VAL A 277 3.05 8.98 7.55
CA VAL A 277 4.20 9.46 8.31
C VAL A 277 4.21 10.98 8.28
N THR A 278 3.89 11.59 9.42
CA THR A 278 3.92 13.04 9.61
C THR A 278 5.32 13.52 10.00
N ASP A 279 5.60 14.77 9.66
CA ASP A 279 6.86 15.42 10.06
C ASP A 279 6.70 16.06 11.44
N PRO A 280 7.73 15.95 12.31
CA PRO A 280 7.71 16.41 13.67
C PRO A 280 7.35 17.87 13.88
N GLU A 281 7.86 18.72 13.02
CA GLU A 281 7.72 20.17 13.20
C GLU A 281 6.34 20.69 12.82
N THR A 282 5.66 20.01 11.89
CA THR A 282 4.41 20.53 11.27
C THR A 282 3.19 19.66 11.56
N ASP A 283 3.38 18.44 12.06
CA ASP A 283 2.36 17.40 12.20
C ASP A 283 1.61 17.11 10.87
N LYS A 284 2.30 17.34 9.76
CA LYS A 284 1.79 17.15 8.40
C LYS A 284 2.70 16.21 7.60
N VAL A 285 2.13 15.59 6.57
CA VAL A 285 2.90 14.78 5.63
C VAL A 285 3.67 15.71 4.69
N VAL A 286 4.99 15.77 4.86
CA VAL A 286 5.91 16.55 4.01
C VAL A 286 6.40 15.73 2.81
N ARG A 287 6.47 14.38 2.98
CA ARG A 287 7.01 13.44 1.97
C ARG A 287 6.03 13.07 0.87
N ALA A 288 4.89 13.76 0.82
CA ALA A 288 3.91 13.61 -0.25
C ALA A 288 3.22 14.94 -0.57
N VAL A 289 2.77 15.06 -1.83
CA VAL A 289 1.94 16.17 -2.34
C VAL A 289 0.62 15.57 -2.78
N LYS A 290 -0.48 16.10 -2.27
CA LYS A 290 -1.83 15.71 -2.69
C LYS A 290 -2.30 16.60 -3.82
N PHE A 291 -2.81 15.99 -4.89
CA PHE A 291 -3.52 16.65 -5.97
C PHE A 291 -4.98 16.27 -5.93
N THR A 292 -5.84 17.25 -6.21
CA THR A 292 -7.28 17.05 -6.37
C THR A 292 -7.71 17.65 -7.70
N ASN A 293 -8.49 16.90 -8.46
CA ASN A 293 -9.13 17.42 -9.66
C ASN A 293 -10.54 17.90 -9.27
N THR A 294 -10.76 19.21 -9.29
CA THR A 294 -12.06 19.83 -8.93
C THR A 294 -12.98 20.00 -10.13
N LEU A 295 -12.66 19.41 -11.29
CA LEU A 295 -13.59 19.43 -12.40
C LEU A 295 -14.90 18.77 -11.97
N SER A 296 -15.90 19.62 -11.81
CA SER A 296 -17.29 19.24 -11.56
C SER A 296 -17.77 18.25 -12.59
N SER A 297 -18.31 17.15 -12.11
CA SER A 297 -19.21 16.27 -12.86
C SER A 297 -20.32 17.03 -13.59
#